data_f0917b783e0c96e6dea15e03f6c9017a
#
_entry.id   f0917b783e0c96e6dea15e03f6c9017a
#
_cell.length_a   1.000
_cell.length_b   1.000
_cell.length_c   1.000
_cell.angle_alpha   90.00
_cell.angle_beta   90.00
_cell.angle_gamma   90.00
#
_symmetry.space_group_name_H-M   'P 1'
#
loop_
_entity.id
_entity.type
_entity.pdbx_description
1 polymer ?
#
loop_
_entity_poly.entity_id
_entity_poly.type
_entity_poly.pdbx_seq_one_letter_code
_entity_poly.pdbx_strand_id
1 'polypeptide(L)'
;MEVEELKALLAMKQIEAKNKNVDCNIRVLGIVKEINMGIIDLIRIVGILFDNAIQAAEATESGKVTCTLKQGDIFKIEIRNNYIGNIDDTSKFFEKGYTTKESGSGIGLYNFLNIIHNYDNAIYSVTLDNNEFIIRITIS
;
A
#
# COMPACT_ATOMS: atom_id res chain seq x y z
N MET A 1 10.49 11.35 -10.17
CA MET A 1 9.34 10.52 -10.66
C MET A 1 8.65 11.23 -11.80
N GLU A 2 8.45 10.55 -12.91
CA GLU A 2 7.85 11.15 -14.11
C GLU A 2 6.43 10.65 -14.39
N VAL A 3 5.88 9.76 -13.54
CA VAL A 3 4.48 9.34 -13.63
C VAL A 3 3.64 10.31 -12.79
N GLU A 4 3.09 11.31 -13.46
CA GLU A 4 2.44 12.44 -12.79
C GLU A 4 1.22 12.05 -11.96
N GLU A 5 0.40 11.13 -12.45
CA GLU A 5 -0.80 10.68 -11.73
C GLU A 5 -0.43 9.98 -10.43
N LEU A 6 0.63 9.16 -10.44
CA LEU A 6 1.10 8.49 -9.24
C LEU A 6 1.71 9.49 -8.27
N LYS A 7 2.48 10.44 -8.77
CA LYS A 7 3.07 11.50 -7.96
C LYS A 7 2.00 12.30 -7.23
N ALA A 8 0.92 12.67 -7.93
CA ALA A 8 -0.20 13.41 -7.35
C ALA A 8 -0.90 12.60 -6.26
N LEU A 9 -1.13 11.31 -6.50
CA LEU A 9 -1.76 10.43 -5.52
C LEU A 9 -0.91 10.34 -4.26
N LEU A 10 0.39 10.14 -4.39
CA LEU A 10 1.30 10.02 -3.25
C LEU A 10 1.31 11.30 -2.41
N ALA A 11 1.33 12.46 -3.07
CA ALA A 11 1.26 13.74 -2.37
C ALA A 11 -0.04 13.89 -1.57
N MET A 12 -1.16 13.48 -2.16
CA MET A 12 -2.46 13.51 -1.49
C MET A 12 -2.48 12.58 -0.27
N LYS A 13 -1.91 11.38 -0.39
CA LYS A 13 -1.87 10.42 0.72
C LYS A 13 -1.00 10.91 1.86
N GLN A 14 0.09 11.62 1.58
CA GLN A 14 0.90 12.25 2.63
C GLN A 14 0.10 13.30 3.42
N ILE A 15 -0.71 14.09 2.73
CA ILE A 15 -1.57 15.08 3.38
C ILE A 15 -2.63 14.39 4.24
N GLU A 16 -3.29 13.36 3.71
CA GLU A 16 -4.28 12.60 4.46
C GLU A 16 -3.69 11.99 5.74
N ALA A 17 -2.49 11.40 5.63
CA ALA A 17 -1.80 10.82 6.77
C ALA A 17 -1.48 11.88 7.82
N LYS A 18 -0.98 13.03 7.41
CA LYS A 18 -0.67 14.14 8.33
C LYS A 18 -1.90 14.61 9.07
N ASN A 19 -3.03 14.70 8.38
CA ASN A 19 -4.29 15.13 9.01
C ASN A 19 -4.80 14.10 10.04
N LYS A 20 -4.33 12.87 9.97
CA LYS A 20 -4.66 11.80 10.91
C LYS A 20 -3.53 11.54 11.92
N ASN A 21 -2.57 12.43 12.00
CA ASN A 21 -1.40 12.32 12.88
C ASN A 21 -0.58 11.07 12.63
N VAL A 22 -0.53 10.62 11.39
CA VAL A 22 0.30 9.51 10.95
C VAL A 22 1.53 10.06 10.25
N ASP A 23 2.72 9.63 10.70
CA ASP A 23 3.99 10.00 10.07
C ASP A 23 4.15 9.18 8.79
N CYS A 24 4.13 9.85 7.66
CA CYS A 24 4.20 9.20 6.34
C CYS A 24 5.45 9.65 5.59
N ASN A 25 6.34 8.71 5.31
CA ASN A 25 7.54 8.93 4.53
C ASN A 25 7.44 8.22 3.19
N ILE A 26 7.76 8.94 2.13
CA ILE A 26 7.80 8.39 0.77
C ILE A 26 9.21 8.54 0.22
N ARG A 27 9.78 7.42 -0.25
CA ARG A 27 11.13 7.38 -0.81
C ARG A 27 11.05 6.86 -2.23
N VAL A 28 11.74 7.53 -3.14
CA VAL A 28 11.82 7.12 -4.54
C VAL A 28 13.28 6.82 -4.88
N LEU A 29 13.57 5.59 -5.27
CA LEU A 29 14.90 5.13 -5.63
C LEU A 29 14.94 4.86 -7.12
N GLY A 30 15.80 5.58 -7.83
CA GLY A 30 15.89 5.53 -9.28
C GLY A 30 14.92 6.50 -9.94
N ILE A 31 14.83 6.44 -11.26
CA ILE A 31 13.97 7.32 -12.05
C ILE A 31 12.75 6.51 -12.50
N VAL A 32 11.59 6.82 -11.94
CA VAL A 32 10.33 6.15 -12.31
C VAL A 32 9.71 6.90 -13.47
N LYS A 33 9.80 6.33 -14.66
CA LYS A 33 9.28 6.93 -15.89
C LYS A 33 8.05 6.21 -16.41
N GLU A 34 8.08 4.89 -16.38
CA GLU A 34 7.06 4.06 -17.00
C GLU A 34 6.84 2.82 -16.16
N ILE A 35 5.59 2.48 -15.96
CA ILE A 35 5.20 1.29 -15.18
C ILE A 35 4.27 0.46 -16.07
N ASN A 36 4.57 -0.83 -16.20
CA ASN A 36 3.83 -1.74 -17.08
C ASN A 36 2.51 -2.20 -16.48
N MET A 37 1.65 -1.26 -16.20
CA MET A 37 0.30 -1.50 -15.68
C MET A 37 -0.59 -0.34 -16.10
N GLY A 38 -1.86 -0.60 -16.38
CA GLY A 38 -2.82 0.46 -16.68
C GLY A 38 -2.81 1.50 -15.56
N ILE A 39 -2.77 2.78 -15.92
CA ILE A 39 -2.62 3.84 -14.93
C ILE A 39 -3.77 3.89 -13.93
N ILE A 40 -4.99 3.65 -14.38
CA ILE A 40 -6.16 3.64 -13.50
C ILE A 40 -6.05 2.52 -12.48
N ASP A 41 -5.66 1.33 -12.92
CA ASP A 41 -5.48 0.19 -12.02
C ASP A 41 -4.35 0.42 -11.04
N LEU A 42 -3.23 1.00 -11.48
CA LEU A 42 -2.11 1.34 -10.61
C LEU A 42 -2.53 2.32 -9.51
N ILE A 43 -3.23 3.38 -9.88
CA ILE A 43 -3.71 4.39 -8.94
C ILE A 43 -4.68 3.77 -7.93
N ARG A 44 -5.57 2.89 -8.38
CA ARG A 44 -6.50 2.19 -7.49
C ARG A 44 -5.77 1.28 -6.50
N ILE A 45 -4.82 0.49 -6.99
CA ILE A 45 -4.02 -0.41 -6.14
C ILE A 45 -3.27 0.39 -5.07
N VAL A 46 -2.53 1.40 -5.47
CA VAL A 46 -1.73 2.21 -4.54
C VAL A 46 -2.63 2.93 -3.53
N GLY A 47 -3.75 3.48 -4.01
CA GLY A 47 -4.73 4.15 -3.14
C GLY A 47 -5.30 3.21 -2.07
N ILE A 48 -5.70 2.00 -2.47
CA ILE A 48 -6.24 0.99 -1.54
C ILE A 48 -5.19 0.64 -0.48
N LEU A 49 -3.95 0.38 -0.89
CA LEU A 49 -2.89 -0.02 0.03
C LEU A 49 -2.53 1.10 1.00
N PHE A 50 -2.49 2.33 0.52
CA PHE A 50 -2.24 3.48 1.39
C PHE A 50 -3.37 3.70 2.39
N ASP A 51 -4.63 3.61 1.96
CA ASP A 51 -5.77 3.78 2.85
C ASP A 51 -5.74 2.75 3.98
N ASN A 52 -5.45 1.50 3.66
CA ASN A 52 -5.32 0.45 4.68
C ASN A 52 -4.16 0.72 5.62
N ALA A 53 -3.01 1.15 5.09
CA ALA A 53 -1.83 1.45 5.89
C ALA A 53 -2.08 2.61 6.85
N ILE A 54 -2.66 3.70 6.38
CA ILE A 54 -2.97 4.88 7.19
C ILE A 54 -3.97 4.53 8.28
N GLN A 55 -5.02 3.79 7.95
CA GLN A 55 -6.03 3.39 8.93
C GLN A 55 -5.45 2.51 10.04
N ALA A 56 -4.61 1.55 9.69
CA ALA A 56 -3.97 0.69 10.69
C ALA A 56 -3.01 1.48 11.57
N ALA A 57 -2.23 2.37 10.99
CA ALA A 57 -1.27 3.19 11.72
C ALA A 57 -1.96 4.23 12.62
N GLU A 58 -3.07 4.79 12.18
CA GLU A 58 -3.84 5.77 12.97
C GLU A 58 -4.30 5.21 14.30
N ALA A 59 -4.57 3.92 14.36
CA ALA A 59 -4.99 3.25 15.59
C ALA A 59 -3.87 3.09 16.62
N THR A 60 -2.62 3.30 16.24
CA THR A 60 -1.46 3.20 17.14
C THR A 60 -1.15 4.54 17.79
N GLU A 61 -0.38 4.55 18.90
CA GLU A 61 0.04 5.79 19.56
C GLU A 61 0.93 6.65 18.67
N SER A 62 1.82 5.98 17.90
CA SER A 62 2.77 6.66 17.04
C SER A 62 2.68 6.06 15.64
N GLY A 63 1.59 6.38 14.94
CA GLY A 63 1.31 5.85 13.62
C GLY A 63 2.38 6.21 12.61
N LYS A 64 2.82 5.22 11.83
CA LYS A 64 3.87 5.41 10.85
C LYS A 64 3.61 4.57 9.60
N VAL A 65 3.73 5.23 8.45
CA VAL A 65 3.65 4.60 7.14
C VAL A 65 4.89 4.96 6.35
N THR A 66 5.55 3.98 5.76
CA THR A 66 6.70 4.20 4.89
C THR A 66 6.41 3.56 3.54
N CYS A 67 6.54 4.35 2.49
CA CYS A 67 6.39 3.87 1.11
C CYS A 67 7.71 4.03 0.38
N THR A 68 8.20 2.96 -0.21
CA THR A 68 9.43 2.99 -1.02
C THR A 68 9.09 2.52 -2.43
N LEU A 69 9.40 3.38 -3.41
CA LEU A 69 9.29 3.05 -4.82
C LEU A 69 10.71 2.88 -5.37
N LYS A 70 10.93 1.80 -6.10
CA LYS A 70 12.23 1.52 -6.69
C LYS A 70 12.10 1.13 -8.15
N GLN A 71 12.79 1.86 -9.01
CA GLN A 71 12.87 1.55 -10.42
C GLN A 71 14.27 1.05 -10.75
N GLY A 72 14.36 -0.23 -11.12
CA GLY A 72 15.51 -0.82 -11.75
C GLY A 72 15.04 -1.39 -13.08
N ASP A 73 15.41 -2.64 -13.39
CA ASP A 73 14.89 -3.35 -14.55
C ASP A 73 13.37 -3.60 -14.40
N ILE A 74 12.92 -3.70 -13.17
CA ILE A 74 11.50 -3.86 -12.83
C ILE A 74 11.11 -2.81 -11.79
N PHE A 75 9.83 -2.49 -11.72
CA PHE A 75 9.29 -1.54 -10.76
C PHE A 75 8.84 -2.28 -9.50
N LYS A 76 9.22 -1.74 -8.33
CA LYS A 76 8.80 -2.27 -7.03
C LYS A 76 8.23 -1.15 -6.18
N ILE A 77 7.15 -1.46 -5.47
CA ILE A 77 6.61 -0.58 -4.44
C ILE A 77 6.44 -1.38 -3.15
N GLU A 78 6.88 -0.79 -2.03
CA GLU A 78 6.74 -1.37 -0.71
C GLU A 78 6.05 -0.36 0.20
N ILE A 79 4.99 -0.82 0.87
CA ILE A 79 4.27 0.01 1.83
C ILE A 79 4.31 -0.71 3.18
N ARG A 80 4.84 -0.02 4.20
CA ARG A 80 4.94 -0.51 5.58
C ARG A 80 4.11 0.33 6.50
N ASN A 81 3.44 -0.31 7.44
CA ASN A 81 2.75 0.40 8.49
C ASN A 81 2.83 -0.38 9.80
N ASN A 82 2.87 0.35 10.91
CA ASN A 82 2.68 -0.27 12.21
C ASN A 82 1.18 -0.53 12.45
N TYR A 83 0.87 -1.42 13.39
CA TYR A 83 -0.49 -1.80 13.69
C TYR A 83 -0.61 -2.26 15.14
N ILE A 84 -1.85 -2.33 15.64
CA ILE A 84 -2.16 -2.85 16.98
C ILE A 84 -2.71 -4.27 16.84
N GLY A 85 -2.38 -5.12 17.82
CA GLY A 85 -2.96 -6.45 17.95
C GLY A 85 -2.06 -7.54 17.39
N ASN A 86 -2.58 -8.76 17.43
CA ASN A 86 -1.89 -9.93 16.91
C ASN A 86 -2.51 -10.34 15.59
N ILE A 87 -1.65 -10.50 14.60
CA ILE A 87 -2.05 -11.00 13.30
C ILE A 87 -1.31 -12.31 13.09
N ASP A 88 -2.06 -13.43 13.13
CA ASP A 88 -1.48 -14.77 13.06
C ASP A 88 -1.43 -15.32 11.63
N ASP A 89 -2.32 -14.83 10.78
CA ASP A 89 -2.46 -15.36 9.42
C ASP A 89 -2.72 -14.23 8.43
N THR A 90 -1.76 -14.01 7.53
CA THR A 90 -1.85 -12.97 6.51
C THR A 90 -2.87 -13.28 5.42
N SER A 91 -3.21 -14.55 5.21
CA SER A 91 -4.17 -14.93 4.16
C SER A 91 -5.55 -14.33 4.36
N LYS A 92 -5.93 -14.08 5.61
CA LYS A 92 -7.23 -13.51 5.95
C LYS A 92 -7.43 -12.08 5.47
N PHE A 93 -6.34 -11.34 5.27
CA PHE A 93 -6.43 -9.94 4.83
C PHE A 93 -7.11 -9.77 3.48
N PHE A 94 -7.11 -10.81 2.66
CA PHE A 94 -7.64 -10.76 1.31
C PHE A 94 -9.04 -11.36 1.19
N GLU A 95 -9.62 -11.82 2.31
CA GLU A 95 -10.99 -12.32 2.33
C GLU A 95 -11.96 -11.14 2.29
N LYS A 96 -13.01 -11.27 1.48
CA LYS A 96 -14.07 -10.27 1.40
C LYS A 96 -14.76 -10.13 2.76
N GLY A 97 -14.85 -8.91 3.25
CA GLY A 97 -15.49 -8.63 4.54
C GLY A 97 -14.54 -8.65 5.72
N TYR A 98 -13.30 -9.14 5.55
CA TYR A 98 -12.34 -9.13 6.65
C TYR A 98 -11.89 -7.70 6.98
N THR A 99 -11.94 -7.34 8.25
CA THR A 99 -11.42 -6.06 8.73
C THR A 99 -11.05 -6.16 10.20
N THR A 100 -9.96 -5.50 10.59
CA THR A 100 -9.57 -5.29 11.99
C THR A 100 -10.02 -3.93 12.50
N LYS A 101 -10.74 -3.17 11.68
CA LYS A 101 -11.15 -1.79 11.94
C LYS A 101 -12.63 -1.73 12.22
N GLU A 102 -13.03 -0.94 13.20
CA GLU A 102 -14.46 -0.76 13.53
C GLU A 102 -15.26 -0.14 12.38
N SER A 103 -14.64 0.76 11.62
CA SER A 103 -15.26 1.48 10.52
C SER A 103 -14.86 0.98 9.13
N GLY A 104 -14.04 -0.05 9.04
CA GLY A 104 -13.56 -0.57 7.77
C GLY A 104 -14.60 -1.45 7.08
N SER A 105 -14.71 -1.33 5.76
CA SER A 105 -15.62 -2.17 4.97
C SER A 105 -15.10 -3.60 4.78
N GLY A 106 -13.79 -3.82 4.93
CA GLY A 106 -13.15 -5.11 4.70
C GLY A 106 -13.06 -5.53 3.24
N ILE A 107 -13.33 -4.62 2.30
CA ILE A 107 -13.32 -4.93 0.86
C ILE A 107 -12.10 -4.35 0.13
N GLY A 108 -11.34 -3.46 0.77
CA GLY A 108 -10.21 -2.80 0.12
C GLY A 108 -9.17 -3.78 -0.41
N LEU A 109 -8.64 -4.64 0.46
CA LEU A 109 -7.64 -5.63 0.04
C LEU A 109 -8.22 -6.69 -0.91
N TYR A 110 -9.50 -7.02 -0.75
CA TYR A 110 -10.18 -7.89 -1.69
C TYR A 110 -10.21 -7.27 -3.09
N ASN A 111 -10.55 -5.98 -3.20
CA ASN A 111 -10.55 -5.26 -4.46
C ASN A 111 -9.14 -5.16 -5.06
N PHE A 112 -8.12 -4.94 -4.22
CA PHE A 112 -6.73 -4.97 -4.65
C PHE A 112 -6.40 -6.31 -5.33
N LEU A 113 -6.78 -7.42 -4.68
CA LEU A 113 -6.50 -8.75 -5.20
C LEU A 113 -7.16 -8.97 -6.57
N ASN A 114 -8.41 -8.54 -6.71
CA ASN A 114 -9.14 -8.66 -7.97
C ASN A 114 -8.46 -7.88 -9.11
N ILE A 115 -7.90 -6.71 -8.79
CA ILE A 115 -7.19 -5.91 -9.79
C ILE A 115 -5.88 -6.58 -10.18
N ILE A 116 -5.08 -6.98 -9.18
CA ILE A 116 -3.73 -7.49 -9.46
C ILE A 116 -3.77 -8.83 -10.22
N HIS A 117 -4.80 -9.63 -10.02
CA HIS A 117 -4.95 -10.90 -10.72
C HIS A 117 -5.18 -10.75 -12.23
N ASN A 118 -5.51 -9.55 -12.69
CA ASN A 118 -5.64 -9.28 -14.12
C ASN A 118 -4.29 -9.08 -14.82
N TYR A 119 -3.20 -9.09 -14.06
CA TYR A 119 -1.86 -8.79 -14.59
C TYR A 119 -0.93 -9.97 -14.35
N ASP A 120 -0.47 -10.60 -15.45
CA ASP A 120 0.49 -11.70 -15.37
C ASP A 120 1.88 -11.22 -14.98
N ASN A 121 2.15 -9.93 -15.19
CA ASN A 121 3.46 -9.31 -14.92
C ASN A 121 3.52 -8.63 -13.54
N ALA A 122 2.53 -8.81 -12.69
CA ALA A 122 2.51 -8.21 -11.35
C ALA A 122 2.37 -9.30 -10.30
N ILE A 123 3.22 -9.22 -9.28
CA ILE A 123 3.16 -10.12 -8.12
C ILE A 123 3.18 -9.30 -6.83
N TYR A 124 2.65 -9.86 -5.77
CA TYR A 124 2.68 -9.22 -4.47
C TYR A 124 3.11 -10.21 -3.38
N SER A 125 3.59 -9.66 -2.28
CA SER A 125 3.89 -10.43 -1.07
C SER A 125 3.51 -9.61 0.16
N VAL A 126 3.12 -10.32 1.23
CA VAL A 126 2.79 -9.71 2.52
C VAL A 126 3.69 -10.34 3.57
N THR A 127 4.30 -9.50 4.40
CA THR A 127 5.18 -9.92 5.49
C THR A 127 4.76 -9.20 6.77
N LEU A 128 4.77 -9.92 7.88
CA LEU A 128 4.60 -9.34 9.21
C LEU A 128 5.94 -9.41 9.93
N ASP A 129 6.45 -8.28 10.39
CA ASP A 129 7.74 -8.19 11.05
C ASP A 129 7.74 -7.07 12.09
N ASN A 130 8.05 -7.40 13.35
CA ASN A 130 8.17 -6.43 14.44
C ASN A 130 6.97 -5.47 14.55
N ASN A 131 5.75 -6.02 14.49
CA ASN A 131 4.51 -5.24 14.52
C ASN A 131 4.35 -4.29 13.33
N GLU A 132 5.02 -4.60 12.23
CA GLU A 132 4.82 -3.92 10.96
C GLU A 132 4.17 -4.85 9.95
N PHE A 133 3.19 -4.32 9.23
CA PHE A 133 2.59 -4.97 8.07
C PHE A 133 3.28 -4.43 6.82
N ILE A 134 3.84 -5.31 6.02
CA ILE A 134 4.65 -4.93 4.87
C ILE A 134 4.04 -5.59 3.63
N ILE A 135 3.61 -4.79 2.68
CA ILE A 135 3.15 -5.30 1.39
C ILE A 135 4.08 -4.80 0.30
N ARG A 136 4.49 -5.72 -0.57
CA ARG A 136 5.36 -5.43 -1.71
C ARG A 136 4.69 -5.83 -3.00
N ILE A 137 4.79 -4.98 -4.00
CA ILE A 137 4.31 -5.26 -5.35
C ILE A 137 5.47 -5.11 -6.31
N THR A 138 5.62 -6.07 -7.20
CA THR A 138 6.63 -6.07 -8.26
C THR A 138 5.92 -6.12 -9.60
N ILE A 139 6.22 -5.18 -10.48
CA ILE A 139 5.64 -5.07 -11.82
C ILE A 139 6.77 -5.12 -12.84
N SER A 140 6.81 -6.19 -13.61
CA SER A 140 7.87 -6.41 -14.60
C SER A 140 7.50 -6.00 -16.03
#